data_88ff25a2d61164d87872473650a173a6
#
_entry.id   88ff25a2d61164d87872473650a173a6
#
_cell.length_a   1.000
_cell.length_b   1.000
_cell.length_c   1.000
_cell.angle_alpha   90.00
_cell.angle_beta   90.00
_cell.angle_gamma   90.00
#
_symmetry.space_group_name_H-M   'P 1'
#
loop_
_entity.id
_entity.type
_entity.pdbx_description
1 polymer ?
#
loop_
_entity_poly.entity_id
_entity_poly.type
_entity_poly.pdbx_seq_one_letter_code
_entity_poly.pdbx_strand_id
1 'polypeptide(L)'
;METKRFVVGLGEALWDCLPEGKKLGGAPANFAYHAGQFLGQDNTLAVSALGEDSLADETEASLKEHGLNYLMPRVPYPTGTVQVTLSGDGIPTYNIKENVAWDNIPFTPEIEEVARNCKAVCFGSLAQRNVVSRENIHRFLDATPADCMKIYDIHLRQQFYTKEVIQASLRRCNVLKINDEELVLIGRMFGYPGLDIENKCWLILGKYDLDMLVLTCGTNGSYVFTPGQMSFQETPKVEVADTVGAGDSFTGSFCAAILEGKPVAEAHKRAVQVSAFVCTQNGAMPVIPEEMK
;
A
#
# COMPACT_ATOMS: atom_id res chain seq x y z
N MET A 1 -4.85 5.90 -30.79
CA MET A 1 -4.49 4.85 -29.83
C MET A 1 -4.70 5.44 -28.45
N GLU A 2 -5.50 4.82 -27.61
CA GLU A 2 -5.58 5.25 -26.20
C GLU A 2 -4.21 5.04 -25.55
N THR A 3 -3.72 6.07 -24.85
CA THR A 3 -2.47 5.98 -24.11
C THR A 3 -2.65 4.96 -22.99
N LYS A 4 -1.75 3.98 -22.89
CA LYS A 4 -1.77 2.97 -21.84
C LYS A 4 -1.67 3.65 -20.47
N ARG A 5 -2.61 3.37 -19.56
CA ARG A 5 -2.64 3.91 -18.21
C ARG A 5 -2.34 2.81 -17.20
N PHE A 6 -1.55 3.17 -16.18
CA PHE A 6 -1.03 2.24 -15.19
C PHE A 6 -1.70 2.36 -13.83
N VAL A 7 -1.79 1.23 -13.13
CA VAL A 7 -2.02 1.17 -11.69
C VAL A 7 -0.68 0.99 -10.99
N VAL A 8 -0.32 1.92 -10.12
CA VAL A 8 1.03 2.05 -9.59
C VAL A 8 1.06 1.82 -8.09
N GLY A 9 1.95 0.95 -7.62
CA GLY A 9 2.37 0.89 -6.23
C GLY A 9 3.65 1.71 -6.07
N LEU A 10 3.64 2.79 -5.28
CA LEU A 10 4.75 3.74 -5.15
C LEU A 10 5.26 3.79 -3.71
N GLY A 11 6.51 3.44 -3.49
CA GLY A 11 7.12 3.54 -2.16
C GLY A 11 8.24 2.55 -1.90
N GLU A 12 8.28 1.94 -0.72
CA GLU A 12 9.36 1.06 -0.27
C GLU A 12 9.40 -0.27 -1.04
N ALA A 13 10.63 -0.71 -1.32
CA ALA A 13 10.98 -2.08 -1.72
C ALA A 13 12.07 -2.58 -0.75
N LEU A 14 11.84 -3.69 -0.09
CA LEU A 14 12.70 -4.16 0.99
C LEU A 14 12.66 -5.68 1.14
N TRP A 15 13.63 -6.20 1.87
CA TRP A 15 13.67 -7.59 2.30
C TRP A 15 13.44 -7.71 3.79
N ASP A 16 12.49 -8.51 4.20
CA ASP A 16 12.34 -8.96 5.57
C ASP A 16 13.33 -10.08 5.83
N CYS A 17 14.36 -9.78 6.62
CA CYS A 17 15.43 -10.71 7.00
C CYS A 17 15.04 -11.42 8.29
N LEU A 18 14.47 -12.60 8.17
CA LEU A 18 14.04 -13.49 9.24
C LEU A 18 15.15 -14.47 9.62
N PRO A 19 15.15 -15.06 10.81
CA PRO A 19 16.13 -16.09 11.19
C PRO A 19 16.16 -17.30 10.23
N GLU A 20 15.01 -17.67 9.67
CA GLU A 20 14.84 -18.78 8.74
C GLU A 20 15.11 -18.43 7.27
N GLY A 21 15.38 -17.19 6.95
CA GLY A 21 15.62 -16.72 5.59
C GLY A 21 15.10 -15.31 5.34
N LYS A 22 15.08 -14.92 4.08
CA LYS A 22 14.59 -13.58 3.69
C LYS A 22 13.39 -13.70 2.75
N LYS A 23 12.46 -12.75 2.88
CA LYS A 23 11.27 -12.63 2.03
C LYS A 23 11.24 -11.24 1.42
N LEU A 24 10.90 -11.16 0.13
CA LEU A 24 10.64 -9.87 -0.50
C LEU A 24 9.37 -9.27 0.12
N GLY A 25 9.48 -8.01 0.52
CA GLY A 25 8.42 -7.21 1.10
C GLY A 25 8.34 -5.84 0.43
N GLY A 26 7.37 -5.07 0.88
CA GLY A 26 7.06 -3.73 0.37
C GLY A 26 5.60 -3.66 -0.04
N ALA A 27 4.80 -2.93 0.74
CA ALA A 27 3.38 -2.77 0.49
C ALA A 27 3.05 -2.29 -0.94
N PRO A 28 3.84 -1.37 -1.56
CA PRO A 28 3.59 -0.94 -2.93
C PRO A 28 3.65 -2.08 -3.97
N ALA A 29 4.64 -2.97 -3.85
CA ALA A 29 4.77 -4.11 -4.76
C ALA A 29 3.65 -5.12 -4.57
N ASN A 30 3.29 -5.42 -3.31
CA ASN A 30 2.17 -6.29 -2.98
C ASN A 30 0.84 -5.75 -3.55
N PHE A 31 0.57 -4.45 -3.37
CA PHE A 31 -0.60 -3.78 -3.94
C PHE A 31 -0.64 -3.94 -5.46
N ALA A 32 0.45 -3.60 -6.16
CA ALA A 32 0.52 -3.67 -7.62
C ALA A 32 0.32 -5.10 -8.13
N TYR A 33 0.92 -6.09 -7.47
CA TYR A 33 0.76 -7.50 -7.79
C TYR A 33 -0.71 -7.94 -7.69
N HIS A 34 -1.37 -7.63 -6.57
CA HIS A 34 -2.77 -8.03 -6.38
C HIS A 34 -3.73 -7.30 -7.32
N ALA A 35 -3.53 -6.02 -7.58
CA ALA A 35 -4.31 -5.30 -8.58
C ALA A 35 -4.13 -5.90 -9.98
N GLY A 36 -2.90 -6.31 -10.31
CA GLY A 36 -2.55 -6.91 -11.60
C GLY A 36 -3.20 -8.26 -11.86
N GLN A 37 -3.52 -9.02 -10.82
CA GLN A 37 -4.24 -10.30 -10.98
C GLN A 37 -5.67 -10.13 -11.50
N PHE A 38 -6.27 -8.95 -11.37
CA PHE A 38 -7.61 -8.61 -11.88
C PHE A 38 -7.54 -7.77 -13.16
N LEU A 39 -6.62 -6.81 -13.22
CA LEU A 39 -6.52 -5.85 -14.32
C LEU A 39 -5.54 -6.25 -15.42
N GLY A 40 -4.81 -7.35 -15.21
CA GLY A 40 -3.66 -7.76 -16.03
C GLY A 40 -2.36 -7.14 -15.56
N GLN A 41 -1.33 -7.98 -15.37
CA GLN A 41 -0.01 -7.55 -14.87
C GLN A 41 0.65 -6.48 -15.74
N ASP A 42 0.39 -6.49 -17.05
CA ASP A 42 0.90 -5.47 -17.97
C ASP A 42 0.37 -4.05 -17.66
N ASN A 43 -0.73 -3.92 -16.92
CA ASN A 43 -1.36 -2.65 -16.56
C ASN A 43 -0.94 -2.17 -15.16
N THR A 44 -0.09 -2.92 -14.47
CA THR A 44 0.35 -2.59 -13.11
C THR A 44 1.87 -2.43 -13.03
N LEU A 45 2.33 -1.61 -12.10
CA LEU A 45 3.74 -1.26 -11.99
C LEU A 45 4.10 -0.96 -10.53
N ALA A 46 5.19 -1.55 -10.03
CA ALA A 46 5.79 -1.15 -8.78
C ALA A 46 6.89 -0.10 -9.03
N VAL A 47 6.81 1.06 -8.35
CA VAL A 47 7.79 2.15 -8.46
C VAL A 47 8.49 2.34 -7.13
N SER A 48 9.83 2.25 -7.15
CA SER A 48 10.69 2.39 -5.97
C SER A 48 12.11 2.78 -6.41
N ALA A 49 13.11 2.48 -5.59
CA ALA A 49 14.53 2.48 -5.96
C ALA A 49 15.23 1.27 -5.35
N LEU A 50 16.26 0.77 -6.02
CA LEU A 50 17.11 -0.32 -5.58
C LEU A 50 18.56 0.12 -5.45
N GLY A 51 19.33 -0.60 -4.65
CA GLY A 51 20.75 -0.39 -4.51
C GLY A 51 21.58 -0.92 -5.70
N GLU A 52 22.88 -0.63 -5.67
CA GLU A 52 23.87 -1.20 -6.59
C GLU A 52 24.50 -2.45 -5.95
N ASP A 53 23.65 -3.38 -5.47
CA ASP A 53 24.05 -4.57 -4.72
C ASP A 53 23.33 -5.83 -5.19
N SER A 54 23.82 -7.00 -4.76
CA SER A 54 23.23 -8.29 -5.15
C SER A 54 21.77 -8.45 -4.68
N LEU A 55 21.40 -7.79 -3.59
CA LEU A 55 20.03 -7.84 -3.07
C LEU A 55 19.04 -7.17 -4.03
N ALA A 56 19.49 -6.15 -4.75
CA ALA A 56 18.73 -5.53 -5.80
C ALA A 56 18.52 -6.47 -7.00
N ASP A 57 19.55 -7.26 -7.38
CA ASP A 57 19.41 -8.25 -8.45
C ASP A 57 18.41 -9.35 -8.07
N GLU A 58 18.46 -9.78 -6.80
CA GLU A 58 17.49 -10.73 -6.27
C GLU A 58 16.05 -10.15 -6.23
N THR A 59 15.91 -8.85 -5.91
CA THR A 59 14.61 -8.16 -5.96
C THR A 59 14.03 -8.21 -7.37
N GLU A 60 14.82 -7.83 -8.37
CA GLU A 60 14.38 -7.88 -9.76
C GLU A 60 14.02 -9.30 -10.23
N ALA A 61 14.82 -10.29 -9.82
CA ALA A 61 14.54 -11.69 -10.14
C ALA A 61 13.19 -12.14 -9.52
N SER A 62 12.95 -11.81 -8.25
CA SER A 62 11.72 -12.16 -7.56
C SER A 62 10.49 -11.46 -8.18
N LEU A 63 10.58 -10.17 -8.52
CA LEU A 63 9.49 -9.45 -9.18
C LEU A 63 9.16 -10.05 -10.55
N LYS A 64 10.19 -10.44 -11.32
CA LYS A 64 10.01 -11.14 -12.60
C LYS A 64 9.37 -12.50 -12.45
N GLU A 65 9.75 -13.28 -11.42
CA GLU A 65 9.13 -14.58 -11.11
C GLU A 65 7.64 -14.45 -10.83
N HIS A 66 7.23 -13.37 -10.13
CA HIS A 66 5.82 -13.06 -9.88
C HIS A 66 5.11 -12.40 -11.09
N GLY A 67 5.83 -12.14 -12.20
CA GLY A 67 5.29 -11.47 -13.38
C GLY A 67 4.93 -10.00 -13.13
N LEU A 68 5.44 -9.39 -12.06
CA LEU A 68 5.15 -7.99 -11.72
C LEU A 68 6.11 -7.05 -12.44
N ASN A 69 5.57 -6.09 -13.19
CA ASN A 69 6.36 -5.02 -13.78
C ASN A 69 6.84 -4.04 -12.70
N TYR A 70 8.02 -3.50 -12.91
CA TYR A 70 8.62 -2.54 -11.98
C TYR A 70 9.43 -1.46 -12.71
N LEU A 71 9.52 -0.29 -12.06
CA LEU A 71 10.40 0.80 -12.45
C LEU A 71 11.15 1.25 -11.18
N MET A 72 12.34 0.71 -10.97
CA MET A 72 13.15 0.89 -9.76
C MET A 72 14.58 1.26 -10.15
N PRO A 73 14.86 2.55 -10.43
CA PRO A 73 16.21 3.00 -10.73
C PRO A 73 17.21 2.60 -9.66
N ARG A 74 18.46 2.26 -10.09
CA ARG A 74 19.56 1.99 -9.18
C ARG A 74 20.10 3.29 -8.62
N VAL A 75 20.37 3.32 -7.33
CA VAL A 75 20.89 4.48 -6.60
C VAL A 75 22.07 4.06 -5.72
N PRO A 76 23.02 4.96 -5.38
CA PRO A 76 24.22 4.62 -4.60
C PRO A 76 23.93 4.47 -3.09
N TYR A 77 22.88 3.74 -2.77
CA TYR A 77 22.43 3.38 -1.42
C TYR A 77 22.14 1.88 -1.39
N PRO A 78 22.28 1.21 -0.24
CA PRO A 78 21.98 -0.22 -0.15
C PRO A 78 20.47 -0.49 -0.37
N THR A 79 20.15 -1.63 -0.95
CA THR A 79 18.76 -2.12 -1.04
C THR A 79 18.16 -2.24 0.36
N GLY A 80 16.89 -1.87 0.50
CA GLY A 80 16.20 -1.82 1.77
C GLY A 80 16.09 -3.17 2.46
N THR A 81 16.30 -3.19 3.78
CA THR A 81 16.12 -4.39 4.61
C THR A 81 15.43 -4.06 5.92
N VAL A 82 14.67 -5.02 6.42
CA VAL A 82 14.13 -5.06 7.78
C VAL A 82 14.74 -6.26 8.47
N GLN A 83 15.49 -6.02 9.54
CA GLN A 83 16.02 -7.09 10.37
C GLN A 83 14.98 -7.49 11.39
N VAL A 84 14.58 -8.76 11.38
CA VAL A 84 13.65 -9.31 12.36
C VAL A 84 14.45 -10.16 13.35
N THR A 85 14.46 -9.74 14.61
CA THR A 85 15.10 -10.47 15.71
C THR A 85 14.02 -10.93 16.68
N LEU A 86 14.15 -12.15 17.19
CA LEU A 86 13.28 -12.66 18.23
C LEU A 86 13.90 -12.41 19.60
N SER A 87 13.14 -11.86 20.54
CA SER A 87 13.54 -11.82 21.94
C SER A 87 13.60 -13.24 22.52
N GLY A 88 14.17 -13.38 23.72
CA GLY A 88 14.18 -14.67 24.42
C GLY A 88 12.78 -15.28 24.65
N ASP A 89 11.75 -14.46 24.67
CA ASP A 89 10.33 -14.84 24.80
C ASP A 89 9.64 -15.01 23.43
N GLY A 90 10.39 -15.02 22.33
CA GLY A 90 9.86 -15.23 20.97
C GLY A 90 9.13 -13.99 20.38
N ILE A 91 9.20 -12.82 21.02
CA ILE A 91 8.57 -11.59 20.52
C ILE A 91 9.43 -10.99 19.41
N PRO A 92 8.90 -10.78 18.19
CA PRO A 92 9.66 -10.20 17.10
C PRO A 92 9.92 -8.71 17.33
N THR A 93 11.15 -8.29 17.09
CA THR A 93 11.56 -6.88 17.02
C THR A 93 12.01 -6.59 15.60
N TYR A 94 11.43 -5.55 15.01
CA TYR A 94 11.70 -5.12 13.64
C TYR A 94 12.66 -3.93 13.66
N ASN A 95 13.74 -4.01 12.91
CA ASN A 95 14.66 -2.90 12.69
C ASN A 95 14.65 -2.55 11.19
N ILE A 96 13.90 -1.51 10.85
CA ILE A 96 13.79 -1.00 9.49
C ILE A 96 15.02 -0.12 9.22
N LYS A 97 15.93 -0.60 8.38
CA LYS A 97 17.18 0.10 8.11
C LYS A 97 16.93 1.45 7.43
N GLU A 98 17.62 2.48 7.90
CA GLU A 98 17.58 3.83 7.32
C GLU A 98 18.71 4.05 6.31
N ASN A 99 18.61 5.13 5.52
CA ASN A 99 19.56 5.50 4.46
C ASN A 99 19.74 4.39 3.42
N VAL A 100 18.63 3.84 2.98
CA VAL A 100 18.55 2.79 1.97
C VAL A 100 18.02 3.35 0.63
N ALA A 101 18.01 2.52 -0.40
CA ALA A 101 17.64 2.93 -1.75
C ALA A 101 16.25 3.58 -1.84
N TRP A 102 15.22 2.98 -1.23
CA TRP A 102 13.87 3.55 -1.27
C TRP A 102 13.67 4.82 -0.39
N ASP A 103 14.66 5.22 0.42
CA ASP A 103 14.72 6.55 1.02
C ASP A 103 15.11 7.62 0.01
N ASN A 104 15.60 7.21 -1.18
CA ASN A 104 16.18 8.04 -2.22
C ASN A 104 15.57 7.75 -3.60
N ILE A 105 14.26 7.52 -3.67
CA ILE A 105 13.52 7.29 -4.93
C ILE A 105 13.67 8.55 -5.81
N PRO A 106 14.31 8.45 -6.99
CA PRO A 106 14.46 9.60 -7.87
C PRO A 106 13.16 9.88 -8.64
N PHE A 107 12.98 11.10 -9.12
CA PHE A 107 11.91 11.45 -10.05
C PHE A 107 12.50 11.63 -11.44
N THR A 108 12.70 10.50 -12.13
CA THR A 108 13.27 10.45 -13.47
C THR A 108 12.20 10.80 -14.53
N PRO A 109 12.60 11.12 -15.78
CA PRO A 109 11.64 11.32 -16.88
C PRO A 109 10.71 10.14 -17.11
N GLU A 110 11.21 8.91 -16.93
CA GLU A 110 10.40 7.68 -17.07
C GLU A 110 9.36 7.57 -15.95
N ILE A 111 9.73 7.91 -14.70
CA ILE A 111 8.80 7.95 -13.57
C ILE A 111 7.76 9.07 -13.76
N GLU A 112 8.16 10.21 -14.29
CA GLU A 112 7.24 11.30 -14.63
C GLU A 112 6.25 10.88 -15.72
N GLU A 113 6.71 10.17 -16.75
CA GLU A 113 5.83 9.64 -17.81
C GLU A 113 4.81 8.64 -17.24
N VAL A 114 5.24 7.75 -16.33
CA VAL A 114 4.32 6.84 -15.61
C VAL A 114 3.30 7.64 -14.80
N ALA A 115 3.72 8.69 -14.08
CA ALA A 115 2.81 9.53 -13.31
C ALA A 115 1.75 10.19 -14.19
N ARG A 116 2.13 10.76 -15.34
CA ARG A 116 1.21 11.39 -16.30
C ARG A 116 0.22 10.42 -16.92
N ASN A 117 0.55 9.13 -16.97
CA ASN A 117 -0.29 8.04 -17.46
C ASN A 117 -0.83 7.15 -16.33
N CYS A 118 -0.92 7.67 -15.11
CA CYS A 118 -1.41 6.93 -13.96
C CYS A 118 -2.95 6.92 -13.93
N LYS A 119 -3.55 5.73 -13.75
CA LYS A 119 -4.99 5.54 -13.52
C LYS A 119 -5.32 5.41 -12.04
N ALA A 120 -4.43 4.74 -11.30
CA ALA A 120 -4.46 4.69 -9.85
C ALA A 120 -3.04 4.60 -9.28
N VAL A 121 -2.81 5.20 -8.13
CA VAL A 121 -1.57 5.05 -7.36
C VAL A 121 -1.87 4.77 -5.90
N CYS A 122 -1.18 3.76 -5.35
CA CYS A 122 -1.18 3.50 -3.92
C CYS A 122 0.19 3.86 -3.34
N PHE A 123 0.20 4.63 -2.26
CA PHE A 123 1.40 5.09 -1.57
C PHE A 123 1.19 5.11 -0.05
N GLY A 124 2.26 5.01 0.72
CA GLY A 124 2.22 4.96 2.19
C GLY A 124 3.02 6.05 2.88
N SER A 125 3.06 5.99 4.22
CA SER A 125 3.85 6.93 5.04
C SER A 125 5.33 6.55 5.10
N LEU A 126 5.65 5.25 5.09
CA LEU A 126 7.00 4.77 5.40
C LEU A 126 8.05 5.30 4.42
N ALA A 127 7.78 5.26 3.11
CA ALA A 127 8.69 5.77 2.10
C ALA A 127 8.84 7.30 2.11
N GLN A 128 8.01 8.00 2.88
CA GLN A 128 8.07 9.46 3.05
C GLN A 128 8.91 9.90 4.27
N ARG A 129 9.52 8.96 5.00
CA ARG A 129 10.36 9.27 6.16
C ARG A 129 11.57 10.13 5.79
N ASN A 130 12.18 9.86 4.64
CA ASN A 130 13.28 10.68 4.10
C ASN A 130 12.72 11.78 3.17
N VAL A 131 13.34 12.95 3.23
CA VAL A 131 12.91 14.13 2.45
C VAL A 131 12.99 13.89 0.94
N VAL A 132 14.03 13.19 0.46
CA VAL A 132 14.24 12.95 -0.98
C VAL A 132 13.07 12.17 -1.58
N SER A 133 12.76 11.00 -1.03
CA SER A 133 11.62 10.20 -1.51
C SER A 133 10.29 10.90 -1.27
N ARG A 134 10.11 11.57 -0.14
CA ARG A 134 8.88 12.31 0.15
C ARG A 134 8.59 13.38 -0.91
N GLU A 135 9.57 14.21 -1.24
CA GLU A 135 9.42 15.26 -2.26
C GLU A 135 9.12 14.66 -3.65
N ASN A 136 9.79 13.58 -4.01
CA ASN A 136 9.59 12.92 -5.30
C ASN A 136 8.28 12.13 -5.37
N ILE A 137 7.81 11.53 -4.28
CA ILE A 137 6.46 10.98 -4.16
C ILE A 137 5.42 12.09 -4.36
N HIS A 138 5.59 13.25 -3.71
CA HIS A 138 4.69 14.39 -3.91
C HIS A 138 4.69 14.87 -5.36
N ARG A 139 5.85 15.00 -6.02
CA ARG A 139 5.94 15.34 -7.44
C ARG A 139 5.21 14.33 -8.32
N PHE A 140 5.33 13.03 -8.02
CA PHE A 140 4.59 11.99 -8.73
C PHE A 140 3.08 12.20 -8.61
N LEU A 141 2.58 12.37 -7.37
CA LEU A 141 1.16 12.58 -7.10
C LEU A 141 0.61 13.85 -7.76
N ASP A 142 1.40 14.93 -7.74
CA ASP A 142 1.03 16.22 -8.35
C ASP A 142 1.04 16.14 -9.90
N ALA A 143 1.79 15.21 -10.51
CA ALA A 143 1.84 14.98 -11.95
C ALA A 143 0.76 14.03 -12.49
N THR A 144 0.01 13.34 -11.62
CA THR A 144 -1.05 12.43 -12.05
C THR A 144 -2.25 13.16 -12.65
N PRO A 145 -2.99 12.55 -13.59
CA PRO A 145 -4.24 13.11 -14.12
C PRO A 145 -5.27 13.38 -13.02
N ALA A 146 -6.17 14.33 -13.26
CA ALA A 146 -7.20 14.72 -12.29
C ALA A 146 -8.16 13.57 -11.92
N ASP A 147 -8.39 12.63 -12.83
CA ASP A 147 -9.22 11.44 -12.64
C ASP A 147 -8.45 10.24 -12.04
N CYS A 148 -7.22 10.43 -11.63
CA CYS A 148 -6.41 9.38 -11.02
C CYS A 148 -6.94 9.06 -9.61
N MET A 149 -7.17 7.76 -9.33
CA MET A 149 -7.44 7.28 -7.97
C MET A 149 -6.13 7.29 -7.17
N LYS A 150 -6.02 8.19 -6.17
CA LYS A 150 -4.85 8.34 -5.31
C LYS A 150 -5.15 7.75 -3.95
N ILE A 151 -4.69 6.52 -3.71
CA ILE A 151 -4.92 5.75 -2.49
C ILE A 151 -3.75 6.00 -1.53
N TYR A 152 -4.04 6.64 -0.41
CA TYR A 152 -3.11 6.71 0.71
C TYR A 152 -3.40 5.55 1.66
N ASP A 153 -2.62 4.46 1.55
CA ASP A 153 -2.62 3.39 2.54
C ASP A 153 -1.61 3.76 3.61
N ILE A 154 -2.10 4.15 4.78
CA ILE A 154 -1.31 4.97 5.71
C ILE A 154 -0.07 4.28 6.25
N HIS A 155 -0.14 2.98 6.57
CA HIS A 155 0.98 2.13 6.97
C HIS A 155 1.94 2.80 7.97
N LEU A 156 1.45 3.15 9.16
CA LEU A 156 2.28 3.72 10.22
C LEU A 156 3.25 2.67 10.76
N ARG A 157 4.54 2.94 10.69
CA ARG A 157 5.60 2.03 11.16
C ARG A 157 6.50 2.74 12.15
N GLN A 158 6.63 2.18 13.36
CA GLN A 158 7.49 2.71 14.43
C GLN A 158 7.28 4.22 14.62
N GLN A 159 8.36 5.02 14.49
CA GLN A 159 8.34 6.49 14.55
C GLN A 159 8.56 7.16 13.18
N PHE A 160 8.49 6.42 12.08
CA PHE A 160 8.78 6.92 10.73
C PHE A 160 7.62 7.68 10.08
N TYR A 161 6.88 8.44 10.89
CA TYR A 161 5.79 9.31 10.43
C TYR A 161 5.71 10.57 11.30
N THR A 162 5.20 11.63 10.74
CA THR A 162 4.89 12.87 11.46
C THR A 162 3.50 13.37 11.09
N LYS A 163 2.97 14.26 11.93
CA LYS A 163 1.67 14.89 11.64
C LYS A 163 1.66 15.61 10.29
N GLU A 164 2.77 16.26 9.95
CA GLU A 164 2.94 17.03 8.71
C GLU A 164 2.93 16.10 7.49
N VAL A 165 3.64 14.96 7.55
CA VAL A 165 3.67 13.94 6.49
C VAL A 165 2.27 13.39 6.25
N ILE A 166 1.57 13.00 7.32
CA ILE A 166 0.20 12.48 7.22
C ILE A 166 -0.75 13.52 6.63
N GLN A 167 -0.69 14.78 7.12
CA GLN A 167 -1.54 15.84 6.59
C GLN A 167 -1.24 16.18 5.13
N ALA A 168 0.03 16.17 4.73
CA ALA A 168 0.43 16.43 3.36
C ALA A 168 -0.07 15.31 2.40
N SER A 169 -0.04 14.06 2.86
CA SER A 169 -0.54 12.90 2.12
C SER A 169 -2.07 12.93 2.01
N LEU A 170 -2.78 13.23 3.10
CA LEU A 170 -4.24 13.36 3.12
C LEU A 170 -4.77 14.48 2.19
N ARG A 171 -3.98 15.53 1.97
CA ARG A 171 -4.34 16.59 1.01
C ARG A 171 -4.08 16.23 -0.46
N ARG A 172 -3.34 15.14 -0.71
CA ARG A 172 -2.99 14.68 -2.06
C ARG A 172 -3.73 13.42 -2.49
N CYS A 173 -4.33 12.71 -1.56
CA CYS A 173 -5.14 11.52 -1.89
C CYS A 173 -6.61 11.87 -2.06
N ASN A 174 -7.35 11.00 -2.73
CA ASN A 174 -8.81 11.01 -2.75
C ASN A 174 -9.41 9.72 -2.15
N VAL A 175 -8.56 8.74 -1.85
CA VAL A 175 -8.93 7.54 -1.10
C VAL A 175 -7.95 7.36 0.06
N LEU A 176 -8.47 7.26 1.28
CA LEU A 176 -7.69 6.88 2.46
C LEU A 176 -8.00 5.42 2.81
N LYS A 177 -6.97 4.60 3.01
CA LYS A 177 -7.10 3.32 3.69
C LYS A 177 -6.33 3.37 5.00
N ILE A 178 -6.96 2.91 6.06
CA ILE A 178 -6.48 2.98 7.43
C ILE A 178 -7.01 1.80 8.25
N ASN A 179 -6.27 1.32 9.23
CA ASN A 179 -6.79 0.38 10.22
C ASN A 179 -7.28 1.09 11.49
N ASP A 180 -7.95 0.36 12.37
CA ASP A 180 -8.56 0.90 13.59
C ASP A 180 -7.51 1.41 14.59
N GLU A 181 -6.36 0.76 14.73
CA GLU A 181 -5.26 1.19 15.60
C GLU A 181 -4.65 2.51 15.09
N GLU A 182 -4.39 2.60 13.79
CA GLU A 182 -3.89 3.81 13.12
C GLU A 182 -4.89 4.96 13.24
N LEU A 183 -6.19 4.67 13.09
CA LEU A 183 -7.26 5.66 13.24
C LEU A 183 -7.32 6.25 14.65
N VAL A 184 -7.15 5.41 15.68
CA VAL A 184 -7.06 5.88 17.08
C VAL A 184 -5.85 6.81 17.25
N LEU A 185 -4.69 6.42 16.70
CA LEU A 185 -3.47 7.20 16.79
C LEU A 185 -3.59 8.55 16.09
N ILE A 186 -4.15 8.57 14.88
CA ILE A 186 -4.43 9.81 14.13
C ILE A 186 -5.43 10.69 14.88
N GLY A 187 -6.48 10.10 15.46
CA GLY A 187 -7.46 10.84 16.24
C GLY A 187 -6.81 11.59 17.41
N ARG A 188 -5.86 10.97 18.10
CA ARG A 188 -5.07 11.63 19.16
C ARG A 188 -4.18 12.74 18.60
N MET A 189 -3.44 12.44 17.53
CA MET A 189 -2.51 13.38 16.89
C MET A 189 -3.20 14.63 16.35
N PHE A 190 -4.42 14.50 15.85
CA PHE A 190 -5.18 15.58 15.22
C PHE A 190 -6.13 16.31 16.17
N GLY A 191 -6.19 15.87 17.44
CA GLY A 191 -6.93 16.59 18.48
C GLY A 191 -8.40 16.21 18.66
N TYR A 192 -8.80 15.02 18.19
CA TYR A 192 -10.16 14.48 18.42
C TYR A 192 -10.15 13.06 19.00
N PRO A 193 -9.47 12.87 20.16
CA PRO A 193 -9.35 11.54 20.76
C PRO A 193 -10.69 10.96 21.25
N GLY A 194 -11.64 11.84 21.61
CA GLY A 194 -12.93 11.44 22.21
C GLY A 194 -14.03 11.03 21.21
N LEU A 195 -13.80 11.19 19.90
CA LEU A 195 -14.75 10.68 18.91
C LEU A 195 -14.68 9.16 18.81
N ASP A 196 -15.81 8.51 18.62
CA ASP A 196 -15.86 7.11 18.23
C ASP A 196 -15.25 6.87 16.83
N ILE A 197 -15.08 5.62 16.48
CA ILE A 197 -14.43 5.21 15.22
C ILE A 197 -15.17 5.75 14.00
N GLU A 198 -16.49 5.60 13.97
CA GLU A 198 -17.33 6.02 12.84
C GLU A 198 -17.29 7.53 12.62
N ASN A 199 -17.48 8.30 13.69
CA ASN A 199 -17.44 9.76 13.63
C ASN A 199 -16.04 10.29 13.26
N LYS A 200 -14.95 9.60 13.64
CA LYS A 200 -13.60 9.93 13.15
C LYS A 200 -13.49 9.74 11.64
N CYS A 201 -14.02 8.64 11.10
CA CYS A 201 -14.01 8.38 9.65
C CYS A 201 -14.78 9.46 8.88
N TRP A 202 -16.01 9.79 9.32
CA TRP A 202 -16.81 10.86 8.70
C TRP A 202 -16.12 12.22 8.76
N LEU A 203 -15.49 12.54 9.90
CA LEU A 203 -14.75 13.79 10.07
C LEU A 203 -13.54 13.87 9.11
N ILE A 204 -12.77 12.80 8.98
CA ILE A 204 -11.61 12.77 8.10
C ILE A 204 -12.05 12.84 6.64
N LEU A 205 -13.04 12.05 6.25
CA LEU A 205 -13.60 12.04 4.90
C LEU A 205 -14.04 13.44 4.47
N GLY A 206 -14.84 14.12 5.28
CA GLY A 206 -15.33 15.47 4.97
C GLY A 206 -14.24 16.54 5.06
N LYS A 207 -13.33 16.46 6.04
CA LYS A 207 -12.26 17.45 6.23
C LYS A 207 -11.25 17.50 5.09
N TYR A 208 -10.97 16.36 4.47
CA TYR A 208 -9.98 16.24 3.39
C TYR A 208 -10.62 16.05 2.01
N ASP A 209 -11.95 16.16 1.92
CA ASP A 209 -12.73 16.03 0.68
C ASP A 209 -12.42 14.72 -0.06
N LEU A 210 -12.43 13.61 0.70
CA LEU A 210 -12.09 12.31 0.16
C LEU A 210 -13.31 11.70 -0.57
N ASP A 211 -13.05 11.03 -1.69
CA ASP A 211 -14.06 10.22 -2.38
C ASP A 211 -14.43 8.97 -1.55
N MET A 212 -13.42 8.37 -0.89
CA MET A 212 -13.59 7.16 -0.08
C MET A 212 -12.64 7.13 1.11
N LEU A 213 -13.12 6.53 2.22
CA LEU A 213 -12.30 6.12 3.35
C LEU A 213 -12.56 4.65 3.65
N VAL A 214 -11.53 3.82 3.57
CA VAL A 214 -11.55 2.40 3.89
C VAL A 214 -10.96 2.18 5.27
N LEU A 215 -11.76 1.64 6.19
CA LEU A 215 -11.34 1.26 7.54
C LEU A 215 -11.34 -0.26 7.67
N THR A 216 -10.19 -0.83 8.03
CA THR A 216 -10.07 -2.27 8.34
C THR A 216 -9.93 -2.46 9.85
N CYS A 217 -10.67 -3.42 10.42
CA CYS A 217 -10.71 -3.71 11.87
C CYS A 217 -10.34 -5.18 12.17
N GLY A 218 -9.43 -5.75 11.40
CA GLY A 218 -8.99 -7.14 11.56
C GLY A 218 -10.16 -8.12 11.53
N THR A 219 -10.33 -8.90 12.58
CA THR A 219 -11.43 -9.88 12.72
C THR A 219 -12.81 -9.25 12.94
N ASN A 220 -12.87 -7.94 13.21
CA ASN A 220 -14.11 -7.21 13.48
C ASN A 220 -14.76 -6.63 12.21
N GLY A 221 -14.26 -6.99 11.03
CA GLY A 221 -14.81 -6.53 9.77
C GLY A 221 -14.09 -5.31 9.19
N SER A 222 -14.72 -4.70 8.23
CA SER A 222 -14.23 -3.49 7.57
C SER A 222 -15.37 -2.60 7.11
N TYR A 223 -15.06 -1.32 6.89
CA TYR A 223 -16.01 -0.31 6.48
C TYR A 223 -15.45 0.46 5.29
N VAL A 224 -16.31 0.83 4.36
CA VAL A 224 -16.01 1.79 3.30
C VAL A 224 -16.99 2.93 3.39
N PHE A 225 -16.48 4.13 3.69
CA PHE A 225 -17.25 5.37 3.74
C PHE A 225 -17.09 6.12 2.42
N THR A 226 -18.20 6.61 1.90
CA THR A 226 -18.29 7.53 0.77
C THR A 226 -19.21 8.68 1.17
N PRO A 227 -19.23 9.84 0.49
CA PRO A 227 -20.14 10.91 0.85
C PRO A 227 -21.60 10.45 1.01
N GLY A 228 -22.09 10.43 2.24
CA GLY A 228 -23.47 10.05 2.60
C GLY A 228 -23.78 8.55 2.62
N GLN A 229 -22.81 7.66 2.40
CA GLN A 229 -23.03 6.20 2.41
C GLN A 229 -21.92 5.45 3.14
N MET A 230 -22.25 4.30 3.71
CA MET A 230 -21.30 3.40 4.34
C MET A 230 -21.62 1.95 3.95
N SER A 231 -20.58 1.20 3.60
CA SER A 231 -20.63 -0.25 3.41
C SER A 231 -19.89 -0.94 4.55
N PHE A 232 -20.48 -1.97 5.14
CA PHE A 232 -19.86 -2.83 6.13
C PHE A 232 -19.76 -4.25 5.58
N GLN A 233 -18.63 -4.92 5.84
CA GLN A 233 -18.41 -6.34 5.55
C GLN A 233 -17.79 -7.03 6.77
N GLU A 234 -18.35 -8.17 7.14
CA GLU A 234 -17.75 -9.02 8.16
C GLU A 234 -16.47 -9.68 7.63
N THR A 235 -15.48 -9.87 8.49
CA THR A 235 -14.29 -10.66 8.13
C THR A 235 -14.62 -12.16 8.15
N PRO A 236 -14.42 -12.89 7.04
CA PRO A 236 -14.60 -14.33 6.99
C PRO A 236 -13.68 -15.03 8.00
N LYS A 237 -14.22 -16.04 8.68
CA LYS A 237 -13.40 -16.90 9.56
C LYS A 237 -12.62 -17.90 8.70
N VAL A 238 -11.31 -17.79 8.73
CA VAL A 238 -10.39 -18.67 8.00
C VAL A 238 -9.32 -19.22 8.93
N GLU A 239 -8.69 -20.33 8.56
CA GLU A 239 -7.48 -20.79 9.21
C GLU A 239 -6.31 -19.97 8.72
N VAL A 240 -5.71 -19.20 9.62
CA VAL A 240 -4.65 -18.22 9.28
C VAL A 240 -3.30 -18.93 9.22
N ALA A 241 -2.64 -18.86 8.06
CA ALA A 241 -1.27 -19.30 7.87
C ALA A 241 -0.29 -18.13 8.03
N ASP A 242 -0.59 -16.97 7.41
CA ASP A 242 0.22 -15.74 7.46
C ASP A 242 -0.72 -14.54 7.30
N THR A 243 -0.38 -13.39 7.87
CA THR A 243 -1.15 -12.15 7.71
C THR A 243 -0.45 -11.10 6.84
N VAL A 244 0.77 -11.42 6.38
CA VAL A 244 1.56 -10.52 5.53
C VAL A 244 0.86 -10.33 4.18
N GLY A 245 0.73 -9.09 3.73
CA GLY A 245 0.07 -8.75 2.47
C GLY A 245 -1.46 -8.73 2.51
N ALA A 246 -2.12 -9.10 3.62
CA ALA A 246 -3.58 -9.08 3.73
C ALA A 246 -4.17 -7.68 3.47
N GLY A 247 -3.58 -6.63 4.06
CA GLY A 247 -3.97 -5.24 3.81
C GLY A 247 -3.72 -4.79 2.37
N ASP A 248 -2.56 -5.17 1.82
CA ASP A 248 -2.16 -4.80 0.47
C ASP A 248 -3.04 -5.48 -0.58
N SER A 249 -3.38 -6.75 -0.36
CA SER A 249 -4.29 -7.51 -1.22
C SER A 249 -5.73 -6.98 -1.17
N PHE A 250 -6.18 -6.57 0.02
CA PHE A 250 -7.45 -5.84 0.17
C PHE A 250 -7.43 -4.58 -0.70
N THR A 251 -6.41 -3.73 -0.53
CA THR A 251 -6.30 -2.45 -1.24
C THR A 251 -6.18 -2.65 -2.75
N GLY A 252 -5.37 -3.63 -3.20
CA GLY A 252 -5.17 -3.95 -4.62
C GLY A 252 -6.43 -4.46 -5.30
N SER A 253 -7.13 -5.42 -4.69
CA SER A 253 -8.37 -5.98 -5.25
C SER A 253 -9.56 -5.02 -5.17
N PHE A 254 -9.63 -4.17 -4.13
CA PHE A 254 -10.59 -3.09 -4.03
C PHE A 254 -10.40 -2.06 -5.15
N CYS A 255 -9.16 -1.59 -5.32
CA CYS A 255 -8.80 -0.67 -6.40
C CYS A 255 -9.19 -1.23 -7.77
N ALA A 256 -8.84 -2.48 -8.05
CA ALA A 256 -9.17 -3.15 -9.29
C ALA A 256 -10.69 -3.17 -9.53
N ALA A 257 -11.47 -3.55 -8.53
CA ALA A 257 -12.94 -3.60 -8.63
C ALA A 257 -13.57 -2.23 -8.92
N ILE A 258 -13.09 -1.16 -8.27
CA ILE A 258 -13.56 0.21 -8.54
C ILE A 258 -13.19 0.63 -9.98
N LEU A 259 -11.98 0.33 -10.44
CA LEU A 259 -11.53 0.65 -11.80
C LEU A 259 -12.26 -0.15 -12.89
N GLU A 260 -12.80 -1.32 -12.57
CA GLU A 260 -13.71 -2.11 -13.41
C GLU A 260 -15.15 -1.54 -13.42
N GLY A 261 -15.43 -0.52 -12.62
CA GLY A 261 -16.76 0.11 -12.51
C GLY A 261 -17.73 -0.64 -11.59
N LYS A 262 -17.25 -1.54 -10.72
CA LYS A 262 -18.12 -2.22 -9.75
C LYS A 262 -18.62 -1.24 -8.69
N PRO A 263 -19.87 -1.40 -8.22
CA PRO A 263 -20.38 -0.67 -7.06
C PRO A 263 -19.49 -0.86 -5.85
N VAL A 264 -19.38 0.17 -4.99
CA VAL A 264 -18.51 0.16 -3.80
C VAL A 264 -18.76 -1.05 -2.90
N ALA A 265 -20.02 -1.46 -2.71
CA ALA A 265 -20.36 -2.62 -1.88
C ALA A 265 -19.83 -3.94 -2.47
N GLU A 266 -19.81 -4.08 -3.80
CA GLU A 266 -19.25 -5.25 -4.48
C GLU A 266 -17.72 -5.24 -4.44
N ALA A 267 -17.11 -4.07 -4.68
CA ALA A 267 -15.67 -3.89 -4.55
C ALA A 267 -15.19 -4.21 -3.13
N HIS A 268 -15.93 -3.74 -2.11
CA HIS A 268 -15.66 -4.02 -0.71
C HIS A 268 -15.74 -5.54 -0.40
N LYS A 269 -16.80 -6.20 -0.88
CA LYS A 269 -16.97 -7.65 -0.69
C LYS A 269 -15.82 -8.43 -1.32
N ARG A 270 -15.42 -8.10 -2.58
CA ARG A 270 -14.26 -8.73 -3.23
C ARG A 270 -12.99 -8.53 -2.38
N ALA A 271 -12.71 -7.31 -1.94
CA ALA A 271 -11.54 -6.99 -1.16
C ALA A 271 -11.43 -7.83 0.13
N VAL A 272 -12.53 -7.97 0.85
CA VAL A 272 -12.62 -8.80 2.07
C VAL A 272 -12.35 -10.27 1.75
N GLN A 273 -12.94 -10.81 0.68
CA GLN A 273 -12.75 -12.21 0.29
C GLN A 273 -11.31 -12.51 -0.12
N VAL A 274 -10.71 -11.62 -0.93
CA VAL A 274 -9.31 -11.74 -1.36
C VAL A 274 -8.35 -11.65 -0.18
N SER A 275 -8.54 -10.67 0.71
CA SER A 275 -7.72 -10.52 1.91
C SER A 275 -7.81 -11.74 2.83
N ALA A 276 -9.01 -12.28 3.03
CA ALA A 276 -9.22 -13.51 3.82
C ALA A 276 -8.52 -14.72 3.18
N PHE A 277 -8.60 -14.87 1.85
CA PHE A 277 -7.88 -15.91 1.13
C PHE A 277 -6.35 -15.76 1.31
N VAL A 278 -5.81 -14.54 1.15
CA VAL A 278 -4.37 -14.30 1.32
C VAL A 278 -3.91 -14.71 2.72
N CYS A 279 -4.71 -14.47 3.75
CA CYS A 279 -4.40 -14.92 5.11
C CYS A 279 -4.29 -16.46 5.25
N THR A 280 -4.85 -17.25 4.34
CA THR A 280 -4.71 -18.72 4.35
C THR A 280 -3.45 -19.23 3.65
N GLN A 281 -2.69 -18.33 3.04
CA GLN A 281 -1.50 -18.65 2.24
C GLN A 281 -0.21 -18.20 2.94
N ASN A 282 0.92 -18.75 2.53
CA ASN A 282 2.22 -18.28 2.99
C ASN A 282 2.75 -17.16 2.09
N GLY A 283 3.15 -16.04 2.71
CA GLY A 283 3.72 -14.90 2.01
C GLY A 283 2.69 -13.94 1.42
N ALA A 284 3.16 -12.80 0.95
CA ALA A 284 2.32 -11.65 0.62
C ALA A 284 1.70 -11.67 -0.78
N MET A 285 2.20 -12.50 -1.70
CA MET A 285 1.82 -12.49 -3.13
C MET A 285 1.32 -13.86 -3.63
N PRO A 286 0.33 -14.50 -3.00
CA PRO A 286 -0.22 -15.73 -3.53
C PRO A 286 -1.03 -15.47 -4.81
N VAL A 287 -1.12 -16.49 -5.67
CA VAL A 287 -1.98 -16.45 -6.86
C VAL A 287 -3.43 -16.59 -6.42
N ILE A 288 -4.27 -15.62 -6.82
CA ILE A 288 -5.70 -15.62 -6.55
C ILE A 288 -6.40 -16.63 -7.46
N PRO A 289 -7.22 -17.56 -6.93
CA PRO A 289 -8.00 -18.50 -7.72
C PRO A 289 -8.93 -17.80 -8.73
N GLU A 290 -9.12 -18.42 -9.90
CA GLU A 290 -9.94 -17.84 -10.99
C GLU A 290 -11.40 -17.60 -10.55
N GLU A 291 -11.94 -18.45 -9.69
CA GLU A 291 -13.31 -18.31 -9.16
C GLU A 291 -13.50 -17.10 -8.24
N MET A 292 -12.40 -16.45 -7.82
CA MET A 292 -12.44 -15.21 -7.00
C MET A 292 -12.23 -13.94 -7.82
N LYS A 293 -11.92 -14.06 -9.10
CA LYS A 293 -11.72 -12.95 -10.03
C LYS A 293 -13.03 -12.59 -10.72
#